data_3bc7589d74cc947857fa5bd5591dd2cb
#
_entry.id   3bc7589d74cc947857fa5bd5591dd2cb
#
_cell.length_a   1.000
_cell.length_b   1.000
_cell.length_c   1.000
_cell.angle_alpha   90.00
_cell.angle_beta   90.00
_cell.angle_gamma   90.00
#
_symmetry.space_group_name_H-M   'P 1'
#
loop_
_entity.id
_entity.type
_entity.pdbx_description
1 polymer ?
#
loop_
_entity_poly.entity_id
_entity_poly.type
_entity_poly.pdbx_seq_one_letter_code
_entity_poly.pdbx_strand_id
1 'polypeptide(L)'
;MKRTQVYWLCQILGWSAHGVVNGIFAVLASAPPSRAILISVWGAGAAILCSHVFRGWIRRRKWLKLSPLQVLPRVFLASIVVGLVITALVTAGWPIVFGWAALRASGFGWVFPAIFIWSVTIFLWAVIYFGVHYFGSYKTAEMEKLRLAVVAKDAQLGVLLSQVNPHFIFNCLNSLRALIIEDPPRAQSMVTELAGMLRYSLQSGKTEAVPLVTELEAVTAYLKLEGIRLEERLRVVIDMDPESLQTSIPPMLLQTLVENGVKHGVAQLAQGGEIRVASQMQNGALKIRVRNSGQLAESSGSTRVGLRNIRQRLHLLYGDAASLELRNQDAEFVIAEVSIPIAKSPA
;
A
#
# COMPACT_ATOMS: atom_id res chain seq x y z
N MET A 1 24.12 -6.67 16.19
CA MET A 1 24.39 -8.07 16.59
C MET A 1 23.45 -9.02 15.85
N LYS A 2 23.97 -10.15 15.34
CA LYS A 2 23.14 -11.21 14.72
C LYS A 2 22.23 -11.82 15.80
N ARG A 3 20.98 -12.16 15.46
CA ARG A 3 19.98 -12.74 16.40
C ARG A 3 20.51 -13.92 17.23
N THR A 4 21.42 -14.70 16.65
CA THR A 4 22.08 -15.84 17.32
C THR A 4 23.02 -15.39 18.43
N GLN A 5 23.74 -14.28 18.26
CA GLN A 5 24.66 -13.76 19.29
C GLN A 5 23.89 -13.22 20.50
N VAL A 6 22.79 -12.50 20.27
CA VAL A 6 21.90 -12.02 21.35
C VAL A 6 21.32 -13.19 22.13
N TYR A 7 20.88 -14.23 21.44
CA TYR A 7 20.37 -15.43 22.11
C TYR A 7 21.40 -16.06 23.06
N TRP A 8 22.62 -16.32 22.59
CA TRP A 8 23.65 -16.93 23.42
C TRP A 8 24.08 -16.03 24.58
N LEU A 9 24.15 -14.73 24.36
CA LEU A 9 24.42 -13.76 25.41
C LEU A 9 23.35 -13.83 26.52
N CYS A 10 22.08 -13.82 26.17
CA CYS A 10 20.97 -13.94 27.12
C CYS A 10 20.97 -15.29 27.84
N GLN A 11 21.31 -16.40 27.15
CA GLN A 11 21.43 -17.72 27.74
C GLN A 11 22.54 -17.76 28.81
N ILE A 12 23.75 -17.36 28.44
CA ILE A 12 24.89 -17.39 29.34
C ILE A 12 24.64 -16.45 30.52
N LEU A 13 24.26 -15.21 30.31
CA LEU A 13 24.04 -14.26 31.40
C LEU A 13 22.89 -14.70 32.31
N GLY A 14 21.76 -15.13 31.77
CA GLY A 14 20.60 -15.54 32.57
C GLY A 14 20.86 -16.75 33.42
N TRP A 15 21.45 -17.82 32.85
CA TRP A 15 21.74 -19.03 33.60
C TRP A 15 22.93 -18.89 34.56
N SER A 16 23.92 -18.04 34.23
CA SER A 16 25.00 -17.70 35.16
C SER A 16 24.48 -16.92 36.38
N ALA A 17 23.60 -15.93 36.16
CA ALA A 17 22.96 -15.19 37.25
C ALA A 17 22.13 -16.12 38.14
N HIS A 18 21.34 -17.04 37.54
CA HIS A 18 20.62 -18.05 38.29
C HIS A 18 21.57 -18.97 39.10
N GLY A 19 22.68 -19.38 38.51
CA GLY A 19 23.72 -20.16 39.19
C GLY A 19 24.33 -19.43 40.38
N VAL A 20 24.65 -18.14 40.25
CA VAL A 20 25.15 -17.29 41.35
C VAL A 20 24.14 -17.24 42.50
N VAL A 21 22.86 -16.98 42.20
CA VAL A 21 21.80 -16.94 43.21
C VAL A 21 21.71 -18.29 43.95
N ASN A 22 21.70 -19.40 43.23
CA ASN A 22 21.69 -20.74 43.87
C ASN A 22 22.95 -21.01 44.70
N GLY A 23 24.11 -20.54 44.24
CA GLY A 23 25.38 -20.66 45.01
C GLY A 23 25.32 -19.90 46.34
N ILE A 24 24.78 -18.69 46.33
CA ILE A 24 24.57 -17.90 47.55
C ILE A 24 23.65 -18.66 48.52
N PHE A 25 22.53 -19.17 48.06
CA PHE A 25 21.60 -19.95 48.88
C PHE A 25 22.25 -21.22 49.44
N ALA A 26 23.07 -21.90 48.64
CA ALA A 26 23.79 -23.08 49.12
C ALA A 26 24.78 -22.75 50.25
N VAL A 27 25.51 -21.62 50.13
CA VAL A 27 26.42 -21.16 51.21
C VAL A 27 25.65 -20.78 52.47
N LEU A 28 24.53 -20.05 52.30
CA LEU A 28 23.65 -19.70 53.43
C LEU A 28 23.06 -20.95 54.12
N ALA A 29 22.87 -22.02 53.38
CA ALA A 29 22.48 -23.34 53.90
C ALA A 29 23.68 -24.18 54.45
N SER A 30 24.80 -23.52 54.76
CA SER A 30 26.00 -24.11 55.37
C SER A 30 26.81 -25.06 54.46
N ALA A 31 26.63 -25.00 53.15
CA ALA A 31 27.51 -25.73 52.23
C ALA A 31 28.89 -25.05 52.12
N PRO A 32 29.99 -25.80 52.03
CA PRO A 32 31.29 -25.23 51.76
C PRO A 32 31.31 -24.44 50.46
N PRO A 33 31.90 -23.21 50.42
CA PRO A 33 31.83 -22.34 49.22
C PRO A 33 32.31 -23.00 47.93
N SER A 34 33.35 -23.82 48.00
CA SER A 34 33.85 -24.56 46.83
C SER A 34 32.83 -25.55 46.26
N ARG A 35 32.11 -26.26 47.12
CA ARG A 35 31.06 -27.21 46.69
C ARG A 35 29.81 -26.46 46.20
N ALA A 36 29.47 -25.37 46.84
CA ALA A 36 28.37 -24.50 46.39
C ALA A 36 28.62 -23.97 44.96
N ILE A 37 29.85 -23.54 44.66
CA ILE A 37 30.25 -23.12 43.31
C ILE A 37 30.13 -24.28 42.32
N LEU A 38 30.65 -25.44 42.63
CA LEU A 38 30.63 -26.62 41.74
C LEU A 38 29.20 -27.03 41.36
N ILE A 39 28.29 -27.15 42.35
CA ILE A 39 26.90 -27.55 42.08
C ILE A 39 26.12 -26.47 41.32
N SER A 40 26.44 -25.19 41.54
CA SER A 40 25.84 -24.07 40.82
C SER A 40 26.27 -24.05 39.35
N VAL A 41 27.53 -24.26 39.05
CA VAL A 41 28.05 -24.37 37.69
C VAL A 41 27.45 -25.58 36.98
N TRP A 42 27.34 -26.72 37.66
CA TRP A 42 26.72 -27.94 37.15
C TRP A 42 25.23 -27.69 36.79
N GLY A 43 24.48 -27.09 37.72
CA GLY A 43 23.07 -26.75 37.53
C GLY A 43 22.86 -25.75 36.39
N ALA A 44 23.69 -24.71 36.30
CA ALA A 44 23.65 -23.75 35.20
C ALA A 44 23.93 -24.41 33.84
N GLY A 45 24.92 -25.30 33.77
CA GLY A 45 25.24 -26.08 32.57
C GLY A 45 24.08 -26.99 32.12
N ALA A 46 23.47 -27.71 33.09
CA ALA A 46 22.26 -28.51 32.81
C ALA A 46 21.10 -27.66 32.29
N ALA A 47 20.87 -26.48 32.86
CA ALA A 47 19.82 -25.58 32.45
C ALA A 47 20.06 -24.98 31.06
N ILE A 48 21.31 -24.60 30.73
CA ILE A 48 21.70 -24.16 29.38
C ILE A 48 21.41 -25.25 28.34
N LEU A 49 21.84 -26.48 28.61
CA LEU A 49 21.64 -27.62 27.74
C LEU A 49 20.15 -27.91 27.51
N CYS A 50 19.40 -28.06 28.60
CA CYS A 50 17.96 -28.38 28.52
C CYS A 50 17.14 -27.28 27.86
N SER A 51 17.39 -26.01 28.19
CA SER A 51 16.69 -24.88 27.55
C SER A 51 17.06 -24.76 26.07
N HIS A 52 18.29 -25.06 25.66
CA HIS A 52 18.70 -25.09 24.26
C HIS A 52 17.99 -26.20 23.47
N VAL A 53 17.96 -27.41 24.04
CA VAL A 53 17.23 -28.56 23.44
C VAL A 53 15.72 -28.22 23.33
N PHE A 54 15.13 -27.68 24.39
CA PHE A 54 13.75 -27.28 24.45
C PHE A 54 13.42 -26.22 23.35
N ARG A 55 14.28 -25.19 23.18
CA ARG A 55 14.16 -24.25 22.06
C ARG A 55 14.19 -24.96 20.72
N GLY A 56 15.10 -25.92 20.52
CA GLY A 56 15.16 -26.70 19.28
C GLY A 56 13.85 -27.43 19.01
N TRP A 57 13.26 -28.01 20.03
CA TRP A 57 11.97 -28.71 19.95
C TRP A 57 10.80 -27.73 19.65
N ILE A 58 10.70 -26.58 20.33
CA ILE A 58 9.75 -25.53 20.05
C ILE A 58 9.79 -25.15 18.56
N ARG A 59 11.01 -24.97 18.00
CA ARG A 59 11.19 -24.59 16.60
C ARG A 59 10.79 -25.70 15.64
N ARG A 60 11.18 -26.95 15.90
CA ARG A 60 10.82 -28.12 15.08
C ARG A 60 9.31 -28.34 15.05
N ARG A 61 8.62 -28.17 16.16
CA ARG A 61 7.17 -28.30 16.28
C ARG A 61 6.40 -27.06 15.82
N LYS A 62 7.11 -26.02 15.32
CA LYS A 62 6.52 -24.76 14.81
C LYS A 62 5.63 -24.04 15.83
N TRP A 63 5.86 -24.18 17.12
CA TRP A 63 5.04 -23.57 18.18
C TRP A 63 5.02 -22.03 18.08
N LEU A 64 6.04 -21.40 17.52
CA LEU A 64 6.10 -19.96 17.27
C LEU A 64 5.02 -19.44 16.27
N LYS A 65 4.35 -20.36 15.55
CA LYS A 65 3.25 -20.02 14.63
C LYS A 65 1.86 -20.19 15.25
N LEU A 66 1.76 -20.76 16.44
CA LEU A 66 0.50 -20.99 17.15
C LEU A 66 0.07 -19.71 17.88
N SER A 67 -1.23 -19.58 18.16
CA SER A 67 -1.72 -18.50 19.01
C SER A 67 -1.24 -18.63 20.45
N PRO A 68 -1.11 -17.53 21.21
CA PRO A 68 -0.71 -17.56 22.61
C PRO A 68 -1.55 -18.51 23.48
N LEU A 69 -2.86 -18.55 23.26
CA LEU A 69 -3.80 -19.45 23.96
C LEU A 69 -3.50 -20.93 23.70
N GLN A 70 -3.04 -21.29 22.51
CA GLN A 70 -2.69 -22.66 22.16
C GLN A 70 -1.30 -23.06 22.66
N VAL A 71 -0.38 -22.08 22.76
CA VAL A 71 1.00 -22.32 23.20
C VAL A 71 1.09 -22.45 24.71
N LEU A 72 0.37 -21.66 25.48
CA LEU A 72 0.48 -21.57 26.92
C LEU A 72 0.37 -22.94 27.63
N PRO A 73 -0.68 -23.78 27.41
CA PRO A 73 -0.78 -25.08 28.07
C PRO A 73 0.33 -26.06 27.65
N ARG A 74 0.77 -25.98 26.39
CA ARG A 74 1.88 -26.84 25.89
C ARG A 74 3.19 -26.48 26.54
N VAL A 75 3.49 -25.20 26.69
CA VAL A 75 4.69 -24.68 27.34
C VAL A 75 4.66 -25.05 28.81
N PHE A 76 3.53 -24.92 29.48
CA PHE A 76 3.38 -25.31 30.89
C PHE A 76 3.72 -26.78 31.12
N LEU A 77 3.08 -27.68 30.37
CA LEU A 77 3.36 -29.12 30.49
C LEU A 77 4.80 -29.48 30.12
N ALA A 78 5.34 -28.90 29.05
CA ALA A 78 6.71 -29.13 28.64
C ALA A 78 7.71 -28.62 29.68
N SER A 79 7.42 -27.50 30.35
CA SER A 79 8.28 -26.97 31.43
C SER A 79 8.38 -27.90 32.61
N ILE A 80 7.30 -28.60 32.95
CA ILE A 80 7.32 -29.64 34.00
C ILE A 80 8.26 -30.79 33.61
N VAL A 81 8.15 -31.28 32.38
CA VAL A 81 9.03 -32.35 31.87
C VAL A 81 10.49 -31.93 31.87
N VAL A 82 10.77 -30.71 31.38
CA VAL A 82 12.15 -30.16 31.36
C VAL A 82 12.66 -29.95 32.77
N GLY A 83 11.81 -29.48 33.70
CA GLY A 83 12.15 -29.34 35.13
C GLY A 83 12.51 -30.67 35.80
N LEU A 84 11.77 -31.75 35.52
CA LEU A 84 12.08 -33.11 35.92
C LEU A 84 13.47 -33.55 35.42
N VAL A 85 13.73 -33.32 34.11
CA VAL A 85 15.03 -33.68 33.50
C VAL A 85 16.20 -32.92 34.16
N ILE A 86 16.03 -31.59 34.37
CA ILE A 86 17.07 -30.78 35.03
C ILE A 86 17.28 -31.27 36.46
N THR A 87 16.21 -31.53 37.20
CA THR A 87 16.32 -32.06 38.59
C THR A 87 17.05 -33.39 38.59
N ALA A 88 16.77 -34.31 37.68
CA ALA A 88 17.49 -35.59 37.55
C ALA A 88 18.98 -35.38 37.25
N LEU A 89 19.31 -34.46 36.33
CA LEU A 89 20.71 -34.14 35.99
C LEU A 89 21.47 -33.53 37.18
N VAL A 90 20.82 -32.60 37.90
CA VAL A 90 21.42 -31.98 39.11
C VAL A 90 21.62 -33.03 40.22
N THR A 91 20.62 -33.91 40.43
CA THR A 91 20.71 -35.00 41.38
C THR A 91 21.81 -35.98 41.03
N ALA A 92 22.00 -36.30 39.74
CA ALA A 92 23.11 -37.19 39.31
C ALA A 92 24.50 -36.56 39.53
N GLY A 93 24.62 -35.25 39.55
CA GLY A 93 25.85 -34.52 39.89
C GLY A 93 26.13 -34.45 41.40
N TRP A 94 25.11 -34.66 42.26
CA TRP A 94 25.25 -34.52 43.72
C TRP A 94 26.30 -35.44 44.34
N PRO A 95 26.38 -36.76 44.02
CA PRO A 95 27.40 -37.65 44.55
C PRO A 95 28.81 -37.23 44.15
N ILE A 96 28.99 -36.63 43.00
CA ILE A 96 30.30 -36.17 42.51
C ILE A 96 30.81 -34.99 43.36
N VAL A 97 29.91 -34.10 43.78
CA VAL A 97 30.25 -32.87 44.51
C VAL A 97 30.28 -33.14 46.04
N PHE A 98 29.30 -33.87 46.56
CA PHE A 98 29.07 -34.02 47.99
C PHE A 98 29.36 -35.48 48.53
N GLY A 99 29.47 -36.43 47.63
CA GLY A 99 29.60 -37.84 47.95
C GLY A 99 28.28 -38.59 48.15
N TRP A 100 28.27 -39.90 47.98
CA TRP A 100 27.07 -40.76 48.09
C TRP A 100 26.45 -40.77 49.52
N ALA A 101 27.23 -40.54 50.54
CA ALA A 101 26.75 -40.48 51.93
C ALA A 101 25.86 -39.26 52.14
N ALA A 102 26.23 -38.10 51.60
CA ALA A 102 25.44 -36.86 51.66
C ALA A 102 24.11 -37.01 50.95
N LEU A 103 24.08 -37.64 49.76
CA LEU A 103 22.84 -37.88 49.03
C LEU A 103 21.88 -38.79 49.81
N ARG A 104 22.39 -39.84 50.43
CA ARG A 104 21.58 -40.72 51.28
C ARG A 104 21.07 -40.05 52.54
N ALA A 105 21.86 -39.17 53.15
CA ALA A 105 21.49 -38.44 54.36
C ALA A 105 20.45 -37.34 54.09
N SER A 106 20.46 -36.74 52.88
CA SER A 106 19.49 -35.65 52.51
C SER A 106 18.05 -36.11 52.34
N GLY A 107 17.79 -37.41 52.19
CA GLY A 107 16.47 -37.94 51.90
C GLY A 107 15.92 -37.46 50.55
N PHE A 108 14.62 -37.63 50.31
CA PHE A 108 13.95 -37.23 49.08
C PHE A 108 13.11 -35.95 49.20
N GLY A 109 13.04 -35.35 50.40
CA GLY A 109 12.16 -34.20 50.67
C GLY A 109 12.45 -32.96 49.85
N TRP A 110 13.66 -32.80 49.37
CA TRP A 110 14.10 -31.66 48.52
C TRP A 110 13.75 -31.84 47.02
N VAL A 111 13.43 -33.06 46.59
CA VAL A 111 13.20 -33.37 45.17
C VAL A 111 11.97 -32.64 44.61
N PHE A 112 10.85 -32.67 45.34
CA PHE A 112 9.63 -31.99 44.92
C PHE A 112 9.79 -30.47 44.82
N PRO A 113 10.34 -29.76 45.81
CA PRO A 113 10.67 -28.34 45.67
C PRO A 113 11.59 -28.04 44.49
N ALA A 114 12.61 -28.87 44.24
CA ALA A 114 13.53 -28.70 43.12
C ALA A 114 12.81 -28.82 41.76
N ILE A 115 11.98 -29.85 41.58
CA ILE A 115 11.16 -29.99 40.37
C ILE A 115 10.29 -28.75 40.15
N PHE A 116 9.63 -28.28 41.22
CA PHE A 116 8.79 -27.09 41.13
C PHE A 116 9.59 -25.85 40.70
N ILE A 117 10.71 -25.57 41.36
CA ILE A 117 11.56 -24.41 41.06
C ILE A 117 12.09 -24.47 39.65
N TRP A 118 12.60 -25.60 39.18
CA TRP A 118 13.10 -25.74 37.82
C TRP A 118 11.98 -25.63 36.78
N SER A 119 10.81 -26.20 37.06
CA SER A 119 9.65 -26.08 36.15
C SER A 119 9.19 -24.65 36.02
N VAL A 120 9.09 -23.89 37.13
CA VAL A 120 8.74 -22.46 37.10
C VAL A 120 9.79 -21.65 36.35
N THR A 121 11.08 -21.90 36.61
CA THR A 121 12.19 -21.19 35.97
C THR A 121 12.19 -21.40 34.44
N ILE A 122 12.02 -22.65 33.99
CA ILE A 122 11.92 -22.95 32.55
C ILE A 122 10.64 -22.38 31.94
N PHE A 123 9.53 -22.37 32.66
CA PHE A 123 8.30 -21.74 32.21
C PHE A 123 8.49 -20.23 32.02
N LEU A 124 9.08 -19.53 32.98
CA LEU A 124 9.38 -18.10 32.86
C LEU A 124 10.33 -17.81 31.70
N TRP A 125 11.39 -18.64 31.55
CA TRP A 125 12.30 -18.57 30.42
C TRP A 125 11.53 -18.71 29.08
N ALA A 126 10.63 -19.67 29.00
CA ALA A 126 9.83 -19.87 27.78
C ALA A 126 8.88 -18.71 27.52
N VAL A 127 8.23 -18.15 28.55
CA VAL A 127 7.37 -16.96 28.42
C VAL A 127 8.17 -15.78 27.84
N ILE A 128 9.37 -15.53 28.38
CA ILE A 128 10.26 -14.47 27.84
C ILE A 128 10.64 -14.77 26.39
N TYR A 129 11.03 -16.03 26.10
CA TYR A 129 11.40 -16.44 24.75
C TYR A 129 10.27 -16.22 23.73
N PHE A 130 9.04 -16.62 24.06
CA PHE A 130 7.87 -16.40 23.22
C PHE A 130 7.51 -14.91 23.13
N GLY A 131 7.56 -14.17 24.25
CA GLY A 131 7.30 -12.73 24.29
C GLY A 131 8.19 -11.95 23.32
N VAL A 132 9.50 -12.21 23.34
CA VAL A 132 10.46 -11.58 22.41
C VAL A 132 10.14 -11.93 20.95
N HIS A 133 9.75 -13.20 20.68
CA HIS A 133 9.40 -13.61 19.32
C HIS A 133 8.08 -12.99 18.82
N TYR A 134 7.03 -13.00 19.62
CA TYR A 134 5.76 -12.41 19.28
C TYR A 134 5.87 -10.90 19.09
N PHE A 135 6.57 -10.21 19.99
CA PHE A 135 6.81 -8.78 19.88
C PHE A 135 7.59 -8.41 18.60
N GLY A 136 8.63 -9.20 18.30
CA GLY A 136 9.39 -9.02 17.06
C GLY A 136 8.54 -9.26 15.80
N SER A 137 7.71 -10.30 15.81
CA SER A 137 6.81 -10.60 14.69
C SER A 137 5.73 -9.54 14.53
N TYR A 138 5.16 -9.05 15.63
CA TYR A 138 4.17 -7.97 15.63
C TYR A 138 4.74 -6.68 15.03
N LYS A 139 5.93 -6.25 15.50
CA LYS A 139 6.61 -5.07 14.92
C LYS A 139 6.85 -5.22 13.42
N THR A 140 7.32 -6.39 12.99
CA THR A 140 7.57 -6.62 11.55
C THR A 140 6.29 -6.56 10.73
N ALA A 141 5.18 -7.14 11.22
CA ALA A 141 3.89 -7.11 10.56
C ALA A 141 3.31 -5.67 10.50
N GLU A 142 3.47 -4.90 11.57
CA GLU A 142 3.02 -3.50 11.63
C GLU A 142 3.80 -2.61 10.65
N MET A 143 5.13 -2.77 10.59
CA MET A 143 5.97 -2.05 9.62
C MET A 143 5.61 -2.41 8.18
N GLU A 144 5.33 -3.68 7.89
CA GLU A 144 4.90 -4.10 6.54
C GLU A 144 3.52 -3.52 6.18
N LYS A 145 2.58 -3.50 7.14
CA LYS A 145 1.27 -2.86 6.95
C LYS A 145 1.41 -1.37 6.61
N LEU A 146 2.26 -0.64 7.35
CA LEU A 146 2.53 0.77 7.08
C LEU A 146 3.17 0.97 5.70
N ARG A 147 4.13 0.13 5.33
CA ARG A 147 4.78 0.16 4.02
C ARG A 147 3.78 -0.04 2.88
N LEU A 148 2.91 -1.04 3.00
CA LEU A 148 1.86 -1.28 2.01
C LEU A 148 0.87 -0.12 1.91
N ALA A 149 0.52 0.51 3.03
CA ALA A 149 -0.33 1.70 3.03
C ALA A 149 0.31 2.90 2.31
N VAL A 150 1.63 3.12 2.49
CA VAL A 150 2.38 4.16 1.75
C VAL A 150 2.39 3.85 0.25
N VAL A 151 2.74 2.62 -0.14
CA VAL A 151 2.75 2.21 -1.56
C VAL A 151 1.38 2.37 -2.21
N ALA A 152 0.31 1.99 -1.50
CA ALA A 152 -1.06 2.17 -1.99
C ALA A 152 -1.42 3.65 -2.18
N LYS A 153 -0.98 4.50 -1.25
CA LYS A 153 -1.21 5.96 -1.33
C LYS A 153 -0.43 6.61 -2.47
N ASP A 154 0.83 6.20 -2.68
CA ASP A 154 1.66 6.66 -3.81
C ASP A 154 1.07 6.22 -5.16
N ALA A 155 0.56 4.99 -5.24
CA ALA A 155 -0.15 4.52 -6.43
C ALA A 155 -1.42 5.33 -6.72
N GLN A 156 -2.21 5.66 -5.68
CA GLN A 156 -3.39 6.52 -5.81
C GLN A 156 -3.02 7.93 -6.27
N LEU A 157 -1.96 8.53 -5.71
CA LEU A 157 -1.43 9.82 -6.16
C LEU A 157 -0.96 9.76 -7.62
N GLY A 158 -0.28 8.69 -8.02
CA GLY A 158 0.14 8.46 -9.40
C GLY A 158 -1.05 8.44 -10.38
N VAL A 159 -2.14 7.76 -10.00
CA VAL A 159 -3.38 7.74 -10.81
C VAL A 159 -4.00 9.14 -10.89
N LEU A 160 -4.09 9.88 -9.78
CA LEU A 160 -4.61 11.25 -9.76
C LEU A 160 -3.78 12.20 -10.62
N LEU A 161 -2.44 12.12 -10.52
CA LEU A 161 -1.54 12.95 -11.33
C LEU A 161 -1.57 12.57 -12.82
N SER A 162 -1.86 11.31 -13.15
CA SER A 162 -1.99 10.88 -14.56
C SER A 162 -3.26 11.37 -15.24
N GLN A 163 -4.28 11.80 -14.49
CA GLN A 163 -5.49 12.41 -15.02
C GLN A 163 -5.25 13.84 -15.55
N VAL A 164 -4.15 14.46 -15.12
CA VAL A 164 -3.75 15.76 -15.63
C VAL A 164 -2.60 15.54 -16.60
N ASN A 165 -2.73 16.02 -17.84
CA ASN A 165 -1.69 15.89 -18.87
C ASN A 165 -0.45 16.75 -18.50
N PRO A 166 0.68 16.15 -18.03
CA PRO A 166 1.84 16.93 -17.56
C PRO A 166 2.43 17.80 -18.68
N HIS A 167 2.47 17.28 -19.88
CA HIS A 167 2.99 18.00 -21.05
C HIS A 167 2.19 19.26 -21.37
N PHE A 168 0.84 19.19 -21.25
CA PHE A 168 -0.01 20.35 -21.39
C PHE A 168 0.30 21.42 -20.33
N ILE A 169 0.44 21.03 -19.07
CA ILE A 169 0.80 21.97 -17.99
C ILE A 169 2.14 22.64 -18.26
N PHE A 170 3.17 21.88 -18.65
CA PHE A 170 4.48 22.45 -18.96
C PHE A 170 4.41 23.46 -20.12
N ASN A 171 3.60 23.18 -21.14
CA ASN A 171 3.39 24.10 -22.26
C ASN A 171 2.67 25.37 -21.80
N CYS A 172 1.61 25.24 -20.97
CA CYS A 172 0.91 26.40 -20.40
C CYS A 172 1.86 27.27 -19.56
N LEU A 173 2.71 26.67 -18.69
CA LEU A 173 3.67 27.40 -17.88
C LEU A 173 4.73 28.12 -18.72
N ASN A 174 5.16 27.55 -19.84
CA ASN A 174 6.09 28.20 -20.77
C ASN A 174 5.43 29.39 -21.46
N SER A 175 4.19 29.26 -21.95
CA SER A 175 3.43 30.36 -22.54
C SER A 175 3.14 31.46 -21.53
N LEU A 176 2.78 31.09 -20.30
CA LEU A 176 2.55 32.02 -19.20
C LEU A 176 3.81 32.85 -18.90
N ARG A 177 4.99 32.22 -18.88
CA ARG A 177 6.27 32.92 -18.65
C ARG A 177 6.53 34.00 -19.71
N ALA A 178 6.23 33.74 -20.98
CA ALA A 178 6.34 34.74 -22.05
C ALA A 178 5.31 35.87 -21.84
N LEU A 179 4.05 35.54 -21.61
CA LEU A 179 2.97 36.49 -21.44
C LEU A 179 3.13 37.39 -20.20
N ILE A 180 3.79 37.00 -19.15
CA ILE A 180 4.05 37.85 -17.97
C ILE A 180 4.76 39.15 -18.39
N ILE A 181 5.65 39.08 -19.39
CA ILE A 181 6.41 40.25 -19.89
C ILE A 181 5.66 40.94 -21.01
N GLU A 182 5.03 40.18 -21.93
CA GLU A 182 4.45 40.69 -23.16
C GLU A 182 3.01 41.26 -22.99
N ASP A 183 2.17 40.56 -22.21
CA ASP A 183 0.76 40.86 -21.95
C ASP A 183 0.32 40.41 -20.55
N PRO A 184 0.63 41.15 -19.48
CA PRO A 184 0.31 40.79 -18.10
C PRO A 184 -1.19 40.53 -17.82
N PRO A 185 -2.15 41.28 -18.40
CA PRO A 185 -3.58 40.99 -18.24
C PRO A 185 -3.97 39.63 -18.82
N ARG A 186 -3.43 39.27 -19.99
CA ARG A 186 -3.66 37.97 -20.63
C ARG A 186 -2.99 36.83 -19.84
N ALA A 187 -1.84 37.09 -19.21
CA ALA A 187 -1.18 36.15 -18.29
C ALA A 187 -2.07 35.86 -17.08
N GLN A 188 -2.68 36.86 -16.45
CA GLN A 188 -3.63 36.68 -15.34
C GLN A 188 -4.85 35.85 -15.73
N SER A 189 -5.43 36.12 -16.90
CA SER A 189 -6.54 35.32 -17.44
C SER A 189 -6.12 33.87 -17.63
N MET A 190 -4.93 33.62 -18.19
CA MET A 190 -4.39 32.28 -18.39
C MET A 190 -4.23 31.50 -17.07
N VAL A 191 -3.77 32.15 -16.01
CA VAL A 191 -3.68 31.52 -14.66
C VAL A 191 -5.05 31.10 -14.16
N THR A 192 -6.06 31.96 -14.34
CA THR A 192 -7.44 31.69 -13.89
C THR A 192 -8.04 30.50 -14.64
N GLU A 193 -7.92 30.47 -15.98
CA GLU A 193 -8.41 29.35 -16.80
C GLU A 193 -7.67 28.03 -16.47
N LEU A 194 -6.35 28.08 -16.30
CA LEU A 194 -5.56 26.90 -15.92
C LEU A 194 -5.97 26.36 -14.54
N ALA A 195 -6.14 27.23 -13.54
CA ALA A 195 -6.58 26.84 -12.21
C ALA A 195 -7.99 26.22 -12.23
N GLY A 196 -8.92 26.78 -13.02
CA GLY A 196 -10.28 26.26 -13.22
C GLY A 196 -10.26 24.84 -13.81
N MET A 197 -9.52 24.66 -14.90
CA MET A 197 -9.37 23.37 -15.57
C MET A 197 -8.73 22.29 -14.65
N LEU A 198 -7.67 22.63 -13.93
CA LEU A 198 -7.03 21.72 -12.98
C LEU A 198 -7.99 21.31 -11.85
N ARG A 199 -8.73 22.26 -11.31
CA ARG A 199 -9.75 21.98 -10.27
C ARG A 199 -10.81 21.03 -10.78
N TYR A 200 -11.34 21.27 -11.99
CA TYR A 200 -12.31 20.39 -12.61
C TYR A 200 -11.74 18.97 -12.79
N SER A 201 -10.56 18.82 -13.38
CA SER A 201 -9.92 17.52 -13.60
C SER A 201 -9.71 16.73 -12.30
N LEU A 202 -9.36 17.40 -11.19
CA LEU A 202 -9.16 16.76 -9.87
C LEU A 202 -10.48 16.38 -9.19
N GLN A 203 -11.57 17.10 -9.47
CA GLN A 203 -12.89 16.84 -8.86
C GLN A 203 -13.71 15.82 -9.63
N SER A 204 -13.57 15.78 -10.95
CA SER A 204 -14.35 14.95 -11.87
C SER A 204 -14.19 13.44 -11.63
N GLY A 205 -13.08 12.98 -11.02
CA GLY A 205 -12.88 11.60 -10.65
C GLY A 205 -13.79 11.06 -9.55
N LYS A 206 -14.55 11.94 -8.86
CA LYS A 206 -15.41 11.58 -7.71
C LYS A 206 -16.90 11.51 -8.06
N THR A 207 -17.30 11.95 -9.24
CA THR A 207 -18.69 11.99 -9.69
C THR A 207 -18.93 10.98 -10.81
N GLU A 208 -20.11 10.35 -10.81
CA GLU A 208 -20.50 9.40 -11.86
C GLU A 208 -20.91 10.08 -13.14
N ALA A 209 -21.61 11.23 -13.03
CA ALA A 209 -22.09 12.01 -14.14
C ALA A 209 -22.08 13.51 -13.82
N VAL A 210 -21.97 14.34 -14.84
CA VAL A 210 -22.01 15.81 -14.76
C VAL A 210 -22.86 16.37 -15.92
N PRO A 211 -23.51 17.52 -15.77
CA PRO A 211 -24.19 18.18 -16.86
C PRO A 211 -23.22 18.50 -18.02
N LEU A 212 -23.69 18.40 -19.27
CA LEU A 212 -22.88 18.71 -20.45
C LEU A 212 -22.33 20.14 -20.42
N VAL A 213 -23.09 21.10 -19.88
CA VAL A 213 -22.63 22.48 -19.70
C VAL A 213 -21.36 22.59 -18.89
N THR A 214 -21.20 21.78 -17.84
CA THR A 214 -19.99 21.76 -16.98
C THR A 214 -18.76 21.26 -17.76
N GLU A 215 -18.95 20.23 -18.59
CA GLU A 215 -17.89 19.74 -19.50
C GLU A 215 -17.54 20.78 -20.55
N LEU A 216 -18.57 21.51 -21.10
CA LEU A 216 -18.37 22.56 -22.07
C LEU A 216 -17.56 23.74 -21.51
N GLU A 217 -17.81 24.13 -20.26
CA GLU A 217 -17.01 25.14 -19.56
C GLU A 217 -15.54 24.73 -19.45
N ALA A 218 -15.28 23.51 -19.02
CA ALA A 218 -13.93 22.98 -18.92
C ALA A 218 -13.21 22.89 -20.27
N VAL A 219 -13.92 22.44 -21.30
CA VAL A 219 -13.42 22.39 -22.68
C VAL A 219 -13.15 23.77 -23.24
N THR A 220 -14.02 24.75 -22.97
CA THR A 220 -13.83 26.13 -23.41
C THR A 220 -12.56 26.72 -22.75
N ALA A 221 -12.36 26.50 -21.47
CA ALA A 221 -11.13 26.91 -20.79
C ALA A 221 -9.88 26.25 -21.42
N TYR A 222 -9.94 24.94 -21.68
CA TYR A 222 -8.86 24.21 -22.35
C TYR A 222 -8.54 24.77 -23.73
N LEU A 223 -9.57 25.03 -24.58
CA LEU A 223 -9.39 25.56 -25.93
C LEU A 223 -8.84 26.99 -25.91
N LYS A 224 -9.23 27.83 -24.94
CA LYS A 224 -8.61 29.16 -24.76
C LYS A 224 -7.11 29.05 -24.44
N LEU A 225 -6.74 28.13 -23.56
CA LEU A 225 -5.32 27.89 -23.20
C LEU A 225 -4.51 27.38 -24.42
N GLU A 226 -5.07 26.44 -25.18
CA GLU A 226 -4.43 25.95 -26.42
C GLU A 226 -4.41 27.04 -27.52
N GLY A 227 -5.41 27.91 -27.57
CA GLY A 227 -5.43 29.08 -28.47
C GLY A 227 -4.31 30.07 -28.16
N ILE A 228 -3.91 30.23 -26.89
CA ILE A 228 -2.72 31.03 -26.56
C ILE A 228 -1.45 30.41 -27.12
N ARG A 229 -1.31 29.09 -27.08
CA ARG A 229 -0.14 28.33 -27.55
C ARG A 229 -0.06 28.19 -29.08
N LEU A 230 -1.21 27.96 -29.70
CA LEU A 230 -1.28 27.69 -31.13
C LEU A 230 -1.58 28.97 -31.95
N GLU A 231 -1.99 30.03 -31.29
CA GLU A 231 -2.32 31.34 -31.87
C GLU A 231 -3.33 31.20 -33.03
N GLU A 232 -3.06 31.80 -34.16
CA GLU A 232 -3.93 31.75 -35.35
C GLU A 232 -4.06 30.35 -35.96
N ARG A 233 -3.23 29.40 -35.52
CA ARG A 233 -3.25 28.02 -36.01
C ARG A 233 -4.43 27.21 -35.46
N LEU A 234 -5.11 27.64 -34.40
CA LEU A 234 -6.27 26.96 -33.84
C LEU A 234 -7.57 27.75 -34.11
N ARG A 235 -8.44 27.24 -34.98
CA ARG A 235 -9.81 27.74 -35.15
C ARG A 235 -10.78 26.88 -34.36
N VAL A 236 -11.59 27.51 -33.52
CA VAL A 236 -12.54 26.83 -32.63
C VAL A 236 -13.97 27.20 -33.07
N VAL A 237 -14.81 26.18 -33.24
CA VAL A 237 -16.24 26.34 -33.52
C VAL A 237 -17.03 25.52 -32.50
N ILE A 238 -17.92 26.15 -31.74
CA ILE A 238 -18.78 25.51 -30.75
C ILE A 238 -20.23 25.71 -31.18
N ASP A 239 -20.94 24.61 -31.43
CA ASP A 239 -22.31 24.57 -31.92
C ASP A 239 -23.13 23.59 -31.07
N MET A 240 -23.61 24.09 -29.93
CA MET A 240 -24.28 23.25 -28.94
C MET A 240 -25.79 23.50 -28.96
N ASP A 241 -26.53 22.41 -29.03
CA ASP A 241 -27.99 22.45 -28.86
C ASP A 241 -28.33 22.83 -27.41
N PRO A 242 -29.04 23.91 -27.16
CA PRO A 242 -29.41 24.36 -25.82
C PRO A 242 -30.12 23.29 -24.99
N GLU A 243 -30.96 22.44 -25.60
CA GLU A 243 -31.68 21.35 -24.91
C GLU A 243 -30.72 20.26 -24.40
N SER A 244 -29.56 20.13 -25.03
CA SER A 244 -28.56 19.14 -24.66
C SER A 244 -27.73 19.50 -23.41
N LEU A 245 -27.62 20.79 -23.07
CA LEU A 245 -26.68 21.30 -22.06
C LEU A 245 -26.90 20.78 -20.67
N GLN A 246 -28.15 20.46 -20.30
CA GLN A 246 -28.47 19.92 -18.98
C GLN A 246 -28.43 18.39 -18.92
N THR A 247 -28.15 17.74 -20.05
CA THR A 247 -28.04 16.28 -20.08
C THR A 247 -26.79 15.81 -19.31
N SER A 248 -26.96 14.86 -18.42
CA SER A 248 -25.88 14.27 -17.65
C SER A 248 -25.04 13.32 -18.51
N ILE A 249 -23.73 13.52 -18.50
CA ILE A 249 -22.75 12.69 -19.21
C ILE A 249 -21.62 12.26 -18.27
N PRO A 250 -20.87 11.21 -18.62
CA PRO A 250 -19.67 10.83 -17.86
C PRO A 250 -18.65 11.98 -17.83
N PRO A 251 -18.09 12.33 -16.68
CA PRO A 251 -17.11 13.42 -16.59
C PRO A 251 -15.85 13.12 -17.40
N MET A 252 -15.21 14.18 -17.90
CA MET A 252 -14.04 14.17 -18.79
C MET A 252 -14.29 13.51 -20.17
N LEU A 253 -15.53 13.24 -20.55
CA LEU A 253 -15.87 12.68 -21.86
C LEU A 253 -15.58 13.68 -22.97
N LEU A 254 -16.21 14.83 -22.92
CA LEU A 254 -16.05 15.89 -23.96
C LEU A 254 -14.60 16.39 -23.94
N GLN A 255 -14.05 16.64 -22.78
CA GLN A 255 -12.66 17.09 -22.63
C GLN A 255 -11.68 16.12 -23.30
N THR A 256 -11.79 14.81 -23.06
CA THR A 256 -10.89 13.82 -23.67
C THR A 256 -11.00 13.79 -25.19
N LEU A 257 -12.20 13.94 -25.75
CA LEU A 257 -12.40 13.99 -27.21
C LEU A 257 -11.73 15.22 -27.82
N VAL A 258 -11.90 16.37 -27.18
CA VAL A 258 -11.32 17.64 -27.64
C VAL A 258 -9.81 17.64 -27.49
N GLU A 259 -9.26 17.16 -26.36
CA GLU A 259 -7.81 16.99 -26.17
C GLU A 259 -7.20 16.10 -27.25
N ASN A 260 -7.85 14.98 -27.59
CA ASN A 260 -7.40 14.11 -28.67
C ASN A 260 -7.44 14.82 -30.04
N GLY A 261 -8.50 15.56 -30.35
CA GLY A 261 -8.62 16.31 -31.57
C GLY A 261 -7.54 17.39 -31.74
N VAL A 262 -7.23 18.12 -30.67
CA VAL A 262 -6.14 19.10 -30.68
C VAL A 262 -4.78 18.42 -30.80
N LYS A 263 -4.48 17.45 -29.91
CA LYS A 263 -3.16 16.81 -29.80
C LYS A 263 -2.76 16.01 -31.05
N HIS A 264 -3.70 15.23 -31.59
CA HIS A 264 -3.44 14.31 -32.70
C HIS A 264 -3.90 14.80 -34.06
N GLY A 265 -4.65 15.92 -34.09
CA GLY A 265 -5.07 16.61 -35.28
C GLY A 265 -4.36 17.94 -35.42
N VAL A 266 -5.01 19.02 -34.98
CA VAL A 266 -4.61 20.40 -35.22
C VAL A 266 -3.16 20.70 -34.89
N ALA A 267 -2.65 20.23 -33.74
CA ALA A 267 -1.28 20.50 -33.29
C ALA A 267 -0.20 19.84 -34.16
N GLN A 268 -0.55 18.81 -34.93
CA GLN A 268 0.37 18.11 -35.82
C GLN A 268 0.49 18.78 -37.19
N LEU A 269 -0.47 19.64 -37.53
CA LEU A 269 -0.50 20.33 -38.82
C LEU A 269 0.30 21.64 -38.76
N ALA A 270 1.27 21.82 -39.65
CA ALA A 270 2.10 23.03 -39.69
C ALA A 270 1.26 24.31 -39.90
N GLN A 271 0.23 24.22 -40.70
CA GLN A 271 -0.70 25.34 -40.99
C GLN A 271 -1.84 25.48 -39.97
N GLY A 272 -1.87 24.59 -38.94
CA GLY A 272 -2.96 24.53 -37.98
C GLY A 272 -4.21 23.89 -38.57
N GLY A 273 -5.36 24.15 -37.92
CA GLY A 273 -6.63 23.59 -38.37
C GLY A 273 -7.81 24.03 -37.50
N GLU A 274 -8.95 23.39 -37.74
CA GLU A 274 -10.20 23.64 -37.03
C GLU A 274 -10.50 22.52 -36.06
N ILE A 275 -11.03 22.88 -34.91
CA ILE A 275 -11.74 21.97 -34.03
C ILE A 275 -13.18 22.45 -33.89
N ARG A 276 -14.16 21.58 -34.17
CA ARG A 276 -15.60 21.87 -34.03
C ARG A 276 -16.19 20.91 -33.00
N VAL A 277 -16.87 21.47 -32.03
CA VAL A 277 -17.63 20.76 -31.00
C VAL A 277 -19.11 21.03 -31.23
N ALA A 278 -19.89 19.98 -31.39
CA ALA A 278 -21.33 20.10 -31.58
C ALA A 278 -22.10 19.09 -30.74
N SER A 279 -23.30 19.46 -30.32
CA SER A 279 -24.25 18.53 -29.69
C SER A 279 -25.62 18.65 -30.34
N GLN A 280 -26.39 17.59 -30.32
CA GLN A 280 -27.74 17.54 -30.84
C GLN A 280 -28.57 16.51 -30.06
N MET A 281 -29.80 16.88 -29.75
CA MET A 281 -30.82 15.96 -29.25
C MET A 281 -31.52 15.29 -30.43
N GLN A 282 -31.38 13.99 -30.61
CA GLN A 282 -31.95 13.24 -31.71
C GLN A 282 -32.47 11.87 -31.29
N ASN A 283 -33.74 11.58 -31.60
CA ASN A 283 -34.36 10.26 -31.37
C ASN A 283 -34.23 9.74 -29.92
N GLY A 284 -34.34 10.62 -28.93
CA GLY A 284 -34.21 10.26 -27.52
C GLY A 284 -32.79 9.95 -27.07
N ALA A 285 -31.80 10.36 -27.84
CA ALA A 285 -30.39 10.27 -27.49
C ALA A 285 -29.68 11.62 -27.64
N LEU A 286 -28.69 11.85 -26.78
CA LEU A 286 -27.73 12.93 -26.94
C LEU A 286 -26.61 12.47 -27.87
N LYS A 287 -26.43 13.21 -28.98
CA LYS A 287 -25.30 13.06 -29.88
C LYS A 287 -24.30 14.17 -29.66
N ILE A 288 -23.06 13.81 -29.37
CA ILE A 288 -21.93 14.74 -29.25
C ILE A 288 -20.96 14.44 -30.38
N ARG A 289 -20.54 15.47 -31.11
CA ARG A 289 -19.58 15.36 -32.20
C ARG A 289 -18.40 16.29 -31.98
N VAL A 290 -17.21 15.73 -32.05
CA VAL A 290 -15.96 16.51 -32.08
C VAL A 290 -15.29 16.23 -33.41
N ARG A 291 -15.18 17.23 -34.26
CA ARG A 291 -14.50 17.17 -35.56
C ARG A 291 -13.22 17.99 -35.48
N ASN A 292 -12.13 17.43 -35.96
CA ASN A 292 -10.85 18.14 -36.02
C ASN A 292 -10.18 17.94 -37.38
N SER A 293 -9.41 18.96 -37.83
CA SER A 293 -8.53 18.83 -38.96
C SER A 293 -7.44 17.78 -38.70
N GLY A 294 -7.10 17.02 -39.72
CA GLY A 294 -6.09 15.94 -39.66
C GLY A 294 -6.63 14.60 -40.15
N GLN A 295 -5.81 13.56 -40.01
CA GLN A 295 -6.14 12.20 -40.40
C GLN A 295 -5.79 11.21 -39.27
N LEU A 296 -6.51 10.11 -39.16
CA LEU A 296 -6.19 9.04 -38.24
C LEU A 296 -4.93 8.31 -38.73
N ALA A 297 -3.88 8.35 -37.95
CA ALA A 297 -2.69 7.55 -38.18
C ALA A 297 -2.91 6.09 -37.72
N GLU A 298 -2.50 5.11 -38.50
CA GLU A 298 -2.66 3.68 -38.24
C GLU A 298 -1.93 3.20 -36.96
N SER A 299 -0.97 3.96 -36.42
CA SER A 299 -0.01 3.48 -35.44
C SER A 299 0.11 4.26 -34.12
N SER A 300 -0.76 5.21 -33.75
CA SER A 300 -0.59 5.96 -32.51
C SER A 300 -1.11 5.23 -31.27
N GLY A 301 -0.20 4.56 -30.55
CA GLY A 301 -0.52 3.80 -29.33
C GLY A 301 -1.08 4.64 -28.17
N SER A 302 -0.76 5.94 -28.07
CA SER A 302 -1.18 6.81 -26.95
C SER A 302 -2.64 7.27 -27.03
N THR A 303 -3.20 7.42 -28.24
CA THR A 303 -4.60 7.82 -28.48
C THR A 303 -5.58 6.75 -27.99
N ARG A 304 -5.15 5.49 -27.96
CA ARG A 304 -6.03 4.35 -27.63
C ARG A 304 -6.40 4.26 -26.15
N VAL A 305 -5.59 4.80 -25.23
CA VAL A 305 -5.85 4.66 -23.78
C VAL A 305 -7.03 5.54 -23.34
N GLY A 306 -7.05 6.82 -23.70
CA GLY A 306 -8.13 7.74 -23.34
C GLY A 306 -9.48 7.31 -23.91
N LEU A 307 -9.52 7.04 -25.22
CA LEU A 307 -10.76 6.59 -25.89
C LEU A 307 -11.23 5.20 -25.41
N ARG A 308 -10.31 4.29 -25.08
CA ARG A 308 -10.66 3.00 -24.50
C ARG A 308 -11.32 3.18 -23.13
N ASN A 309 -10.80 4.06 -22.30
CA ASN A 309 -11.38 4.35 -20.98
C ASN A 309 -12.78 4.96 -21.12
N ILE A 310 -13.00 5.86 -22.08
CA ILE A 310 -14.33 6.40 -22.38
C ILE A 310 -15.27 5.29 -22.82
N ARG A 311 -14.89 4.45 -23.78
CA ARG A 311 -15.72 3.31 -24.23
C ARG A 311 -16.09 2.39 -23.09
N GLN A 312 -15.12 2.01 -22.26
CA GLN A 312 -15.37 1.15 -21.10
C GLN A 312 -16.34 1.81 -20.11
N ARG A 313 -16.20 3.11 -19.86
CA ARG A 313 -17.08 3.86 -18.96
C ARG A 313 -18.49 4.00 -19.52
N LEU A 314 -18.64 4.30 -20.82
CA LEU A 314 -19.94 4.31 -21.49
C LEU A 314 -20.63 2.94 -21.41
N HIS A 315 -19.91 1.88 -21.68
CA HIS A 315 -20.43 0.52 -21.57
C HIS A 315 -20.87 0.16 -20.15
N LEU A 316 -20.11 0.54 -19.11
CA LEU A 316 -20.48 0.34 -17.70
C LEU A 316 -21.75 1.09 -17.30
N LEU A 317 -21.95 2.31 -17.79
CA LEU A 317 -23.08 3.16 -17.39
C LEU A 317 -24.35 2.92 -18.24
N TYR A 318 -24.19 2.61 -19.54
CA TYR A 318 -25.31 2.56 -20.50
C TYR A 318 -25.38 1.24 -21.28
N GLY A 319 -24.47 0.29 -21.02
CA GLY A 319 -24.40 -0.97 -21.80
C GLY A 319 -24.13 -0.70 -23.28
N ASP A 320 -24.76 -1.48 -24.14
CA ASP A 320 -24.65 -1.38 -25.59
C ASP A 320 -25.53 -0.26 -26.20
N ALA A 321 -26.30 0.46 -25.36
CA ALA A 321 -27.15 1.56 -25.82
C ALA A 321 -26.35 2.86 -26.09
N ALA A 322 -25.13 2.98 -25.55
CA ALA A 322 -24.23 4.09 -25.87
C ALA A 322 -23.12 3.62 -26.82
N SER A 323 -22.69 4.52 -27.71
CA SER A 323 -21.62 4.23 -28.67
C SER A 323 -20.59 5.36 -28.73
N LEU A 324 -19.34 5.01 -29.05
CA LEU A 324 -18.27 5.96 -29.41
C LEU A 324 -17.61 5.47 -30.70
N GLU A 325 -17.73 6.25 -31.73
CA GLU A 325 -17.10 6.04 -33.04
C GLU A 325 -16.04 7.09 -33.30
N LEU A 326 -14.91 6.67 -33.87
CA LEU A 326 -13.86 7.56 -34.36
C LEU A 326 -13.50 7.14 -35.77
N ARG A 327 -13.63 8.03 -36.73
CA ARG A 327 -13.40 7.75 -38.16
C ARG A 327 -12.90 8.96 -38.89
N ASN A 328 -12.23 8.75 -40.03
CA ASN A 328 -12.00 9.80 -40.99
C ASN A 328 -13.36 10.15 -41.63
N GLN A 329 -13.71 11.43 -41.60
CA GLN A 329 -14.90 11.92 -42.27
C GLN A 329 -14.66 12.05 -43.78
N ASP A 330 -13.52 12.62 -44.13
CA ASP A 330 -13.00 12.83 -45.45
C ASP A 330 -11.46 12.89 -45.46
N ALA A 331 -10.84 13.44 -46.52
CA ALA A 331 -9.38 13.56 -46.62
C ALA A 331 -8.77 14.60 -45.66
N GLU A 332 -9.57 15.48 -45.04
CA GLU A 332 -9.10 16.60 -44.22
C GLU A 332 -9.49 16.52 -42.77
N PHE A 333 -10.55 15.77 -42.45
CA PHE A 333 -11.16 15.80 -41.13
C PHE A 333 -11.37 14.43 -40.53
N VAL A 334 -11.14 14.36 -39.23
CA VAL A 334 -11.49 13.25 -38.33
C VAL A 334 -12.70 13.65 -37.51
N ILE A 335 -13.62 12.74 -37.29
CA ILE A 335 -14.79 12.90 -36.42
C ILE A 335 -14.83 11.85 -35.33
N ALA A 336 -15.01 12.30 -34.09
CA ALA A 336 -15.41 11.46 -32.97
C ALA A 336 -16.88 11.73 -32.67
N GLU A 337 -17.71 10.70 -32.73
CA GLU A 337 -19.15 10.79 -32.43
C GLU A 337 -19.49 9.90 -31.25
N VAL A 338 -20.16 10.47 -30.25
CA VAL A 338 -20.70 9.77 -29.07
C VAL A 338 -22.22 9.86 -29.11
N SER A 339 -22.87 8.73 -28.89
CA SER A 339 -24.32 8.66 -28.72
C SER A 339 -24.63 8.12 -27.33
N ILE A 340 -25.41 8.86 -26.55
CA ILE A 340 -25.81 8.50 -25.17
C ILE A 340 -27.35 8.50 -25.11
N PRO A 341 -27.96 7.36 -24.70
CA PRO A 341 -29.42 7.31 -24.56
C PRO A 341 -29.85 8.22 -23.40
N ILE A 342 -30.89 8.99 -23.59
CA ILE A 342 -31.50 9.72 -22.49
C ILE A 342 -32.52 8.79 -21.88
N ALA A 343 -32.25 8.32 -20.66
CA ALA A 343 -33.25 7.64 -19.88
C ALA A 343 -34.46 8.59 -19.76
N LYS A 344 -35.62 8.21 -20.27
CA LYS A 344 -36.88 8.90 -19.95
C LYS A 344 -36.93 8.90 -18.42
N SER A 345 -36.88 10.09 -17.78
CA SER A 345 -37.17 10.23 -16.37
C SER A 345 -38.49 9.49 -16.11
N PRO A 346 -38.55 8.56 -15.15
CA PRO A 346 -39.85 8.02 -14.77
C PRO A 346 -40.72 9.20 -14.34
N ALA A 347 -41.87 9.34 -14.99
CA ALA A 347 -42.87 10.36 -14.77
C ALA A 347 -43.44 10.28 -13.34
#